data_178d375f300338654891309226390a78
#
_entry.id   178d375f300338654891309226390a78
#
_cell.length_a   1.000
_cell.length_b   1.000
_cell.length_c   1.000
_cell.angle_alpha   90.00
_cell.angle_beta   90.00
_cell.angle_gamma   90.00
#
_symmetry.space_group_name_H-M   'P 1'
#
loop_
_entity.id
_entity.type
_entity.pdbx_description
1 polymer ?
#
loop_
_entity_poly.entity_id
_entity_poly.type
_entity_poly.pdbx_seq_one_letter_code
_entity_poly.pdbx_strand_id
1 'polypeptide(L)'
;MKKHLATILCLAFALTRAGHAAPAGEPTNAKEAVRQQAQSSSITPAMLAAEAKRKAVMTPEELAWEETLEANLGNFYLPGYYKEKDAKRVTAWDYVKDEHSLPRALIIGDSISRGYTLATRRALAGKVNVHRAPENCGPTANGLKKVDIWLGSGKWDVITWNFGIHDRNTAPAAYKANLEALLKRLQQTGAKIIWVRTTPAPPSGANNEKFTDAQCDRLNATADEVMKANHIPEVDLFALVKPKLAELQLTNNVHFKEEGYQLMGGEVAKAILSVAKKSGSK
;
A
#
# COMPACT_ATOMS: atom_id res chain seq x y z
N MET A 1 54.55 57.36 23.31
CA MET A 1 55.74 57.00 24.12
C MET A 1 55.30 56.14 25.30
N LYS A 2 56.07 55.14 25.61
CA LYS A 2 55.96 54.11 26.66
C LYS A 2 55.17 52.85 26.28
N LYS A 3 55.97 51.85 25.95
CA LYS A 3 55.67 50.42 25.79
C LYS A 3 55.49 49.81 27.17
N HIS A 4 54.50 49.00 27.36
CA HIS A 4 54.49 47.99 28.42
C HIS A 4 54.29 46.60 27.86
N LEU A 5 55.33 45.84 28.05
CA LEU A 5 55.43 44.41 27.80
C LEU A 5 54.66 43.69 28.90
N ALA A 6 53.75 42.79 28.60
CA ALA A 6 53.13 41.93 29.60
C ALA A 6 53.45 40.46 29.20
N THR A 7 54.14 39.84 30.13
CA THR A 7 54.67 38.51 30.18
C THR A 7 53.50 37.51 30.25
N ILE A 8 53.46 36.56 29.37
CA ILE A 8 52.48 35.43 29.40
C ILE A 8 53.10 34.30 30.19
N LEU A 9 52.46 33.97 31.31
CA LEU A 9 52.79 32.82 32.12
C LEU A 9 52.02 31.58 31.60
N CYS A 10 52.74 30.59 31.05
CA CYS A 10 52.18 29.32 30.67
C CYS A 10 51.95 28.44 31.92
N LEU A 11 50.66 28.20 32.26
CA LEU A 11 50.30 27.13 33.21
C LEU A 11 49.92 25.90 32.39
N ALA A 12 50.70 24.86 32.49
CA ALA A 12 50.39 23.55 31.97
C ALA A 12 49.40 22.84 32.90
N PHE A 13 48.17 22.66 32.50
CA PHE A 13 47.21 21.76 33.16
C PHE A 13 47.25 20.39 32.49
N ALA A 14 47.73 19.40 33.23
CA ALA A 14 47.62 18.00 32.85
C ALA A 14 46.16 17.55 33.03
N LEU A 15 45.44 17.33 31.93
CA LEU A 15 44.15 16.67 31.97
C LEU A 15 44.32 15.17 31.82
N THR A 16 44.03 14.46 32.89
CA THR A 16 43.81 13.02 32.91
C THR A 16 42.63 12.66 32.01
N ARG A 17 42.89 11.89 30.99
CA ARG A 17 41.86 11.29 30.12
C ARG A 17 41.09 10.24 30.93
N ALA A 18 39.89 10.57 31.40
CA ALA A 18 38.89 9.59 31.74
C ALA A 18 38.30 9.03 30.43
N GLY A 19 38.53 7.76 30.18
CA GLY A 19 37.94 7.07 29.03
C GLY A 19 36.42 7.01 29.16
N HIS A 20 35.73 7.80 28.38
CA HIS A 20 34.31 7.55 28.08
C HIS A 20 34.24 6.59 26.92
N ALA A 21 33.80 5.36 27.20
CA ALA A 21 33.37 4.42 26.17
C ALA A 21 32.21 5.08 25.42
N ALA A 22 32.38 5.27 24.14
CA ALA A 22 31.31 5.70 23.23
C ALA A 22 30.18 4.65 23.25
N PRO A 23 28.90 5.07 23.27
CA PRO A 23 27.82 4.12 23.13
C PRO A 23 27.88 3.49 21.75
N ALA A 24 28.04 2.16 21.72
CA ALA A 24 27.86 1.35 20.54
C ALA A 24 26.36 1.36 20.18
N GLY A 25 25.97 2.16 19.19
CA GLY A 25 24.56 2.29 18.82
C GLY A 25 24.36 3.11 17.57
N GLU A 26 25.00 2.73 16.50
CA GLU A 26 24.54 2.97 15.12
C GLU A 26 25.31 1.98 14.23
N PRO A 27 24.66 1.13 13.46
CA PRO A 27 23.98 1.47 12.23
C PRO A 27 22.94 0.42 11.82
N THR A 28 21.72 0.52 12.24
CA THR A 28 20.66 -0.37 11.73
C THR A 28 19.96 0.22 10.50
N ASN A 29 19.77 1.52 10.44
CA ASN A 29 19.08 2.19 9.33
C ASN A 29 19.84 2.16 7.99
N ALA A 30 21.17 2.26 8.00
CA ALA A 30 21.95 2.22 6.76
C ALA A 30 22.01 0.83 6.14
N LYS A 31 22.10 -0.24 6.95
CA LYS A 31 22.10 -1.62 6.46
C LYS A 31 20.72 -2.06 5.96
N GLU A 32 19.66 -1.54 6.54
CA GLU A 32 18.28 -1.83 6.13
C GLU A 32 17.88 -1.00 4.90
N ALA A 33 18.28 0.26 4.80
CA ALA A 33 18.17 1.05 3.59
C ALA A 33 18.99 0.44 2.43
N VAL A 34 20.20 -0.04 2.70
CA VAL A 34 21.02 -0.78 1.73
C VAL A 34 20.39 -2.14 1.39
N ARG A 35 19.72 -2.81 2.34
CA ARG A 35 19.00 -4.07 2.09
C ARG A 35 17.70 -3.84 1.35
N GLN A 36 16.97 -2.76 1.62
CA GLN A 36 15.81 -2.34 0.82
C GLN A 36 16.23 -1.84 -0.56
N GLN A 37 17.35 -1.14 -0.67
CA GLN A 37 17.95 -0.74 -1.93
C GLN A 37 18.55 -1.93 -2.72
N ALA A 38 19.07 -2.96 -2.03
CA ALA A 38 19.52 -4.21 -2.65
C ALA A 38 18.33 -5.13 -3.02
N GLN A 39 17.16 -4.96 -2.42
CA GLN A 39 15.91 -5.61 -2.83
C GLN A 39 15.20 -4.86 -3.98
N SER A 40 15.52 -3.60 -4.25
CA SER A 40 15.27 -2.97 -5.55
C SER A 40 16.26 -3.55 -6.56
N SER A 41 16.07 -4.82 -6.92
CA SER A 41 16.83 -5.43 -7.99
C SER A 41 16.69 -4.52 -9.20
N SER A 42 17.80 -3.94 -9.64
CA SER A 42 17.83 -3.12 -10.84
C SER A 42 17.21 -3.88 -12.00
N ILE A 43 16.38 -3.21 -12.79
CA ILE A 43 15.84 -3.78 -14.02
C ILE A 43 17.05 -4.08 -14.92
N THR A 44 17.20 -5.34 -15.30
CA THR A 44 18.32 -5.80 -16.10
C THR A 44 17.99 -5.77 -17.60
N PRO A 45 18.98 -5.70 -18.50
CA PRO A 45 18.74 -5.84 -19.93
C PRO A 45 17.99 -7.12 -20.30
N ALA A 46 18.26 -8.23 -19.60
CA ALA A 46 17.57 -9.50 -19.80
C ALA A 46 16.08 -9.40 -19.45
N MET A 47 15.74 -8.71 -18.35
CA MET A 47 14.33 -8.48 -17.97
C MET A 47 13.62 -7.62 -19.03
N LEU A 48 14.26 -6.57 -19.52
CA LEU A 48 13.68 -5.72 -20.59
C LEU A 48 13.47 -6.51 -21.88
N ALA A 49 14.41 -7.40 -22.24
CA ALA A 49 14.27 -8.24 -23.42
C ALA A 49 13.12 -9.28 -23.27
N ALA A 50 12.95 -9.86 -22.08
CA ALA A 50 11.83 -10.74 -21.77
C ALA A 50 10.49 -10.00 -21.85
N GLU A 51 10.41 -8.80 -21.28
CA GLU A 51 9.20 -7.95 -21.33
C GLU A 51 8.87 -7.51 -22.76
N ALA A 52 9.86 -7.14 -23.58
CA ALA A 52 9.62 -6.80 -24.98
C ALA A 52 9.01 -7.98 -25.75
N LYS A 53 9.48 -9.21 -25.52
CA LYS A 53 8.91 -10.42 -26.12
C LYS A 53 7.47 -10.67 -25.64
N ARG A 54 7.21 -10.48 -24.34
CA ARG A 54 5.88 -10.64 -23.74
C ARG A 54 4.90 -9.63 -24.34
N LYS A 55 5.29 -8.37 -24.45
CA LYS A 55 4.48 -7.29 -25.00
C LYS A 55 4.17 -7.43 -26.49
N ALA A 56 5.06 -8.03 -27.27
CA ALA A 56 4.89 -8.21 -28.72
C ALA A 56 3.69 -9.07 -29.12
N VAL A 57 3.12 -9.83 -28.17
CA VAL A 57 1.95 -10.72 -28.42
C VAL A 57 0.68 -10.26 -27.70
N MET A 58 0.71 -9.08 -27.06
CA MET A 58 -0.42 -8.51 -26.32
C MET A 58 -1.42 -7.82 -27.25
N THR A 59 -2.68 -7.80 -26.80
CA THR A 59 -3.68 -6.91 -27.41
C THR A 59 -3.36 -5.44 -27.10
N PRO A 60 -3.92 -4.48 -27.85
CA PRO A 60 -3.73 -3.05 -27.57
C PRO A 60 -4.13 -2.66 -26.13
N GLU A 61 -5.20 -3.26 -25.61
CA GLU A 61 -5.68 -2.98 -24.24
C GLU A 61 -4.74 -3.53 -23.17
N GLU A 62 -4.20 -4.74 -23.36
CA GLU A 62 -3.18 -5.33 -22.49
C GLU A 62 -1.91 -4.48 -22.50
N LEU A 63 -1.49 -4.03 -23.68
CA LEU A 63 -0.30 -3.19 -23.81
C LEU A 63 -0.47 -1.84 -23.10
N ALA A 64 -1.61 -1.18 -23.29
CA ALA A 64 -1.91 0.08 -22.60
C ALA A 64 -1.93 -0.08 -21.06
N TRP A 65 -2.42 -1.24 -20.58
CA TRP A 65 -2.37 -1.55 -19.16
C TRP A 65 -0.93 -1.74 -18.66
N GLU A 66 -0.09 -2.47 -19.40
CA GLU A 66 1.32 -2.66 -19.05
C GLU A 66 2.10 -1.34 -19.02
N GLU A 67 1.86 -0.46 -19.98
CA GLU A 67 2.44 0.89 -19.99
C GLU A 67 2.01 1.70 -18.75
N THR A 68 0.74 1.58 -18.36
CA THR A 68 0.24 2.20 -17.14
C THR A 68 0.94 1.64 -15.88
N LEU A 69 1.16 0.32 -15.80
CA LEU A 69 1.89 -0.30 -14.70
C LEU A 69 3.34 0.16 -14.65
N GLU A 70 4.04 0.20 -15.77
CA GLU A 70 5.42 0.65 -15.86
C GLU A 70 5.60 2.10 -15.39
N ALA A 71 4.64 2.96 -15.75
CA ALA A 71 4.65 4.35 -15.32
C ALA A 71 4.35 4.55 -13.83
N ASN A 72 3.70 3.58 -13.16
CA ASN A 72 3.17 3.77 -11.81
C ASN A 72 3.72 2.83 -10.73
N LEU A 73 4.21 1.63 -11.05
CA LEU A 73 4.75 0.70 -10.06
C LEU A 73 6.04 1.19 -9.40
N GLY A 74 6.79 2.04 -10.08
CA GLY A 74 8.05 2.59 -9.58
C GLY A 74 9.16 1.54 -9.40
N ASN A 75 10.33 2.02 -9.01
CA ASN A 75 11.55 1.19 -8.93
C ASN A 75 11.48 0.09 -7.86
N PHE A 76 10.57 0.18 -6.91
CA PHE A 76 10.43 -0.83 -5.87
C PHE A 76 9.63 -2.05 -6.33
N TYR A 77 8.50 -1.84 -7.02
CA TYR A 77 7.60 -2.93 -7.40
C TYR A 77 7.83 -3.46 -8.82
N LEU A 78 8.23 -2.60 -9.75
CA LEU A 78 8.35 -2.97 -11.16
C LEU A 78 9.35 -4.12 -11.41
N PRO A 79 10.54 -4.16 -10.81
CA PRO A 79 11.46 -5.29 -11.01
C PRO A 79 10.89 -6.61 -10.49
N GLY A 80 10.17 -6.57 -9.37
CA GLY A 80 9.46 -7.73 -8.82
C GLY A 80 8.35 -8.20 -9.75
N TYR A 81 7.58 -7.28 -10.30
CA TYR A 81 6.53 -7.57 -11.26
C TYR A 81 7.08 -8.28 -12.50
N TYR A 82 8.16 -7.80 -13.09
CA TYR A 82 8.80 -8.43 -14.25
C TYR A 82 9.28 -9.85 -13.94
N LYS A 83 9.87 -10.08 -12.76
CA LYS A 83 10.26 -11.45 -12.32
C LYS A 83 9.07 -12.39 -12.21
N GLU A 84 7.93 -11.89 -11.68
CA GLU A 84 6.70 -12.69 -11.60
C GLU A 84 6.19 -13.04 -13.00
N LYS A 85 6.23 -12.09 -13.94
CA LYS A 85 5.77 -12.30 -15.32
C LYS A 85 6.70 -13.25 -16.10
N ASP A 86 8.01 -13.12 -15.96
CA ASP A 86 8.99 -14.06 -16.54
C ASP A 86 8.79 -15.51 -16.02
N ALA A 87 8.47 -15.62 -14.71
CA ALA A 87 8.11 -16.89 -14.08
C ALA A 87 6.68 -17.37 -14.41
N LYS A 88 5.93 -16.68 -15.29
CA LYS A 88 4.55 -16.98 -15.70
C LYS A 88 3.56 -17.03 -14.53
N ARG A 89 3.84 -16.30 -13.47
CA ARG A 89 2.94 -16.22 -12.31
C ARG A 89 1.87 -15.15 -12.50
N VAL A 90 0.67 -15.46 -11.99
CA VAL A 90 -0.45 -14.50 -11.92
C VAL A 90 -0.21 -13.53 -10.77
N THR A 91 -0.42 -12.25 -11.02
CA THR A 91 -0.25 -11.19 -10.03
C THR A 91 -1.54 -10.40 -9.81
N ALA A 92 -1.59 -9.64 -8.72
CA ALA A 92 -2.70 -8.72 -8.46
C ALA A 92 -2.80 -7.58 -9.50
N TRP A 93 -1.73 -7.32 -10.23
CA TRP A 93 -1.66 -6.27 -11.25
C TRP A 93 -1.91 -6.75 -12.67
N ASP A 94 -2.15 -8.04 -12.89
CA ASP A 94 -2.43 -8.54 -14.22
C ASP A 94 -3.67 -7.86 -14.82
N TYR A 95 -3.60 -7.60 -16.11
CA TYR A 95 -4.73 -7.13 -16.89
C TYR A 95 -5.96 -8.02 -16.68
N VAL A 96 -7.11 -7.41 -16.57
CA VAL A 96 -8.40 -8.11 -16.46
C VAL A 96 -9.21 -7.79 -17.70
N LYS A 97 -9.45 -8.82 -18.52
CA LYS A 97 -10.38 -8.73 -19.62
C LYS A 97 -11.81 -8.80 -19.09
N ASP A 98 -12.58 -7.76 -19.34
CA ASP A 98 -13.95 -7.67 -18.86
C ASP A 98 -14.88 -8.64 -19.60
N GLU A 99 -15.73 -9.31 -18.83
CA GLU A 99 -16.97 -9.89 -19.33
C GLU A 99 -18.04 -8.79 -19.33
N HIS A 100 -18.51 -8.37 -20.50
CA HIS A 100 -19.39 -7.20 -20.65
C HIS A 100 -20.71 -7.28 -19.87
N SER A 101 -21.18 -8.49 -19.56
CA SER A 101 -22.40 -8.73 -18.78
C SER A 101 -22.20 -8.59 -17.28
N LEU A 102 -20.96 -8.51 -16.81
CA LEU A 102 -20.63 -8.47 -15.38
C LEU A 102 -20.33 -7.05 -14.90
N PRO A 103 -20.71 -6.72 -13.66
CA PRO A 103 -20.33 -5.45 -13.05
C PRO A 103 -18.82 -5.37 -12.86
N ARG A 104 -18.29 -4.14 -12.82
CA ARG A 104 -16.88 -3.83 -12.64
C ARG A 104 -16.60 -3.32 -11.24
N ALA A 105 -15.66 -3.93 -10.56
CA ALA A 105 -15.18 -3.48 -9.25
C ALA A 105 -13.71 -3.06 -9.33
N LEU A 106 -13.36 -1.96 -8.64
CA LEU A 106 -12.00 -1.46 -8.49
C LEU A 106 -11.56 -1.60 -7.03
N ILE A 107 -10.38 -2.18 -6.80
CA ILE A 107 -9.71 -2.21 -5.51
C ILE A 107 -8.63 -1.13 -5.48
N ILE A 108 -8.77 -0.15 -4.59
CA ILE A 108 -7.78 0.90 -4.31
C ILE A 108 -7.18 0.63 -2.92
N GLY A 109 -5.86 0.60 -2.81
CA GLY A 109 -5.19 0.44 -1.51
C GLY A 109 -3.74 -0.01 -1.65
N ASP A 110 -3.13 -0.31 -0.52
CA ASP A 110 -1.72 -0.62 -0.39
C ASP A 110 -1.35 -2.11 -0.63
N SER A 111 -0.24 -2.55 -0.06
CA SER A 111 0.25 -3.94 -0.19
C SER A 111 -0.67 -4.99 0.45
N ILE A 112 -1.47 -4.61 1.46
CA ILE A 112 -2.44 -5.53 2.06
C ILE A 112 -3.55 -5.81 1.05
N SER A 113 -4.10 -4.78 0.42
CA SER A 113 -5.10 -4.95 -0.63
C SER A 113 -4.55 -5.71 -1.85
N ARG A 114 -3.28 -5.50 -2.19
CA ARG A 114 -2.59 -6.29 -3.20
C ARG A 114 -2.57 -7.77 -2.83
N GLY A 115 -2.28 -8.09 -1.57
CA GLY A 115 -2.23 -9.46 -1.07
C GLY A 115 -3.56 -10.19 -1.24
N TYR A 116 -4.69 -9.58 -0.89
CA TYR A 116 -5.99 -10.22 -0.97
C TYR A 116 -6.68 -10.13 -2.36
N THR A 117 -6.16 -9.33 -3.29
CA THR A 117 -6.80 -9.12 -4.62
C THR A 117 -7.06 -10.42 -5.37
N LEU A 118 -6.09 -11.35 -5.42
CA LEU A 118 -6.27 -12.63 -6.13
C LEU A 118 -7.33 -13.51 -5.46
N ALA A 119 -7.41 -13.52 -4.14
CA ALA A 119 -8.46 -14.23 -3.41
C ALA A 119 -9.85 -13.64 -3.71
N THR A 120 -9.94 -12.30 -3.76
CA THR A 120 -11.18 -11.60 -4.15
C THR A 120 -11.59 -11.95 -5.58
N ARG A 121 -10.64 -11.95 -6.53
CA ARG A 121 -10.90 -12.36 -7.92
C ARG A 121 -11.43 -13.78 -8.01
N ARG A 122 -10.81 -14.73 -7.30
CA ARG A 122 -11.27 -16.13 -7.28
C ARG A 122 -12.69 -16.26 -6.74
N ALA A 123 -13.02 -15.57 -5.66
CA ALA A 123 -14.35 -15.62 -5.03
C ALA A 123 -15.45 -15.00 -5.89
N LEU A 124 -15.09 -14.05 -6.77
CA LEU A 124 -16.01 -13.32 -7.65
C LEU A 124 -15.95 -13.76 -9.12
N ALA A 125 -15.22 -14.83 -9.43
CA ALA A 125 -15.12 -15.34 -10.80
C ALA A 125 -16.51 -15.62 -11.40
N GLY A 126 -16.76 -15.14 -12.61
CA GLY A 126 -18.06 -15.23 -13.31
C GLY A 126 -19.19 -14.41 -12.68
N LYS A 127 -18.88 -13.50 -11.75
CA LYS A 127 -19.87 -12.63 -11.06
C LYS A 127 -19.53 -11.15 -11.15
N VAL A 128 -18.25 -10.80 -11.09
CA VAL A 128 -17.75 -9.41 -11.08
C VAL A 128 -16.38 -9.37 -11.74
N ASN A 129 -16.14 -8.41 -12.61
CA ASN A 129 -14.82 -8.07 -13.13
C ASN A 129 -14.05 -7.29 -12.07
N VAL A 130 -13.04 -7.89 -11.45
CA VAL A 130 -12.31 -7.29 -10.33
C VAL A 130 -10.96 -6.75 -10.78
N HIS A 131 -10.87 -5.44 -10.83
CA HIS A 131 -9.66 -4.68 -11.17
C HIS A 131 -8.95 -4.17 -9.91
N ARG A 132 -7.72 -3.71 -10.07
CA ARG A 132 -6.92 -3.08 -9.02
C ARG A 132 -6.23 -1.83 -9.55
N ALA A 133 -6.00 -0.84 -8.67
CA ALA A 133 -5.16 0.31 -8.97
C ALA A 133 -3.77 -0.13 -9.46
N PRO A 134 -3.19 0.56 -10.48
CA PRO A 134 -1.93 0.15 -11.14
C PRO A 134 -0.68 0.42 -10.32
N GLU A 135 -0.81 0.59 -9.02
CA GLU A 135 0.31 0.82 -8.10
C GLU A 135 0.00 0.38 -6.66
N ASN A 136 0.98 0.50 -5.78
CA ASN A 136 0.76 0.49 -4.33
C ASN A 136 0.36 1.90 -3.92
N CYS A 137 -0.92 2.12 -3.56
CA CYS A 137 -1.49 3.46 -3.46
C CYS A 137 -0.85 4.35 -2.38
N GLY A 138 -0.14 3.75 -1.40
CA GLY A 138 0.62 4.48 -0.40
C GLY A 138 -0.25 5.31 0.55
N PRO A 139 0.21 6.50 1.00
CA PRO A 139 -0.55 7.37 1.89
C PRO A 139 -1.63 8.16 1.14
N THR A 140 -2.61 8.70 1.88
CA THR A 140 -3.70 9.53 1.35
C THR A 140 -3.20 10.70 0.48
N ALA A 141 -2.06 11.30 0.84
CA ALA A 141 -1.45 12.38 0.05
C ALA A 141 -1.03 11.93 -1.37
N ASN A 142 -0.66 10.65 -1.56
CA ASN A 142 -0.44 10.08 -2.88
C ASN A 142 -1.78 9.87 -3.60
N GLY A 143 -2.79 9.42 -2.87
CA GLY A 143 -4.14 9.26 -3.40
C GLY A 143 -4.68 10.53 -4.04
N LEU A 144 -4.54 11.67 -3.37
CA LEU A 144 -4.96 12.97 -3.92
C LEU A 144 -4.29 13.34 -5.24
N LYS A 145 -3.07 12.84 -5.49
CA LYS A 145 -2.33 13.12 -6.73
C LYS A 145 -2.68 12.14 -7.85
N LYS A 146 -3.10 10.92 -7.50
CA LYS A 146 -3.12 9.80 -8.45
C LYS A 146 -4.48 9.13 -8.62
N VAL A 147 -5.48 9.49 -7.83
CA VAL A 147 -6.81 8.85 -7.88
C VAL A 147 -7.40 8.85 -9.29
N ASP A 148 -7.19 9.88 -10.09
CA ASP A 148 -7.68 9.95 -11.46
C ASP A 148 -6.99 8.95 -12.40
N ILE A 149 -5.70 8.67 -12.17
CA ILE A 149 -4.97 7.61 -12.89
C ILE A 149 -5.57 6.25 -12.54
N TRP A 150 -5.88 6.01 -11.25
CA TRP A 150 -6.43 4.74 -10.80
C TRP A 150 -7.86 4.51 -11.30
N LEU A 151 -8.66 5.58 -11.37
CA LEU A 151 -10.01 5.53 -11.90
C LEU A 151 -10.01 5.30 -13.42
N GLY A 152 -9.01 5.82 -14.13
CA GLY A 152 -8.94 5.74 -15.58
C GLY A 152 -10.17 6.34 -16.27
N SER A 153 -10.43 5.93 -17.49
CA SER A 153 -11.62 6.33 -18.28
C SER A 153 -12.81 5.38 -18.11
N GLY A 154 -12.66 4.30 -17.34
CA GLY A 154 -13.69 3.27 -17.16
C GLY A 154 -14.81 3.68 -16.22
N LYS A 155 -16.00 3.08 -16.42
CA LYS A 155 -17.08 3.15 -15.46
C LYS A 155 -16.88 2.05 -14.41
N TRP A 156 -17.12 2.37 -13.16
CA TRP A 156 -17.07 1.44 -12.04
C TRP A 156 -18.45 1.28 -11.41
N ASP A 157 -18.83 0.04 -11.12
CA ASP A 157 -20.07 -0.24 -10.38
C ASP A 157 -19.79 -0.22 -8.86
N VAL A 158 -18.61 -0.72 -8.47
CA VAL A 158 -18.18 -0.77 -7.06
C VAL A 158 -16.72 -0.34 -6.96
N ILE A 159 -16.40 0.45 -5.93
CA ILE A 159 -15.02 0.78 -5.57
C ILE A 159 -14.81 0.42 -4.10
N THR A 160 -13.87 -0.48 -3.81
CA THR A 160 -13.36 -0.69 -2.46
C THR A 160 -12.07 0.10 -2.29
N TRP A 161 -11.90 0.75 -1.14
CA TRP A 161 -10.71 1.55 -0.91
C TRP A 161 -10.25 1.51 0.55
N ASN A 162 -8.94 1.65 0.72
CA ASN A 162 -8.26 1.69 2.02
C ASN A 162 -7.06 2.63 1.96
N PHE A 163 -6.87 3.38 3.02
CA PHE A 163 -5.63 4.10 3.35
C PHE A 163 -5.43 3.99 4.87
N GLY A 164 -4.23 3.67 5.31
CA GLY A 164 -3.99 3.50 6.73
C GLY A 164 -2.51 3.40 7.08
N ILE A 165 -1.90 2.25 6.95
CA ILE A 165 -0.51 1.96 7.38
C ILE A 165 0.49 3.05 6.92
N HIS A 166 0.34 3.53 5.70
CA HIS A 166 1.21 4.57 5.14
C HIS A 166 0.94 5.97 5.69
N ASP A 167 -0.22 6.18 6.32
CA ASP A 167 -0.61 7.43 7.00
C ASP A 167 -0.33 7.42 8.50
N ARG A 168 0.38 6.40 9.04
CA ARG A 168 0.66 6.25 10.48
C ARG A 168 1.28 7.49 11.15
N ASN A 169 2.03 8.28 10.39
CA ASN A 169 2.66 9.51 10.83
C ASN A 169 1.95 10.78 10.31
N THR A 170 0.89 10.63 9.54
CA THR A 170 0.08 11.76 9.07
C THR A 170 -0.73 12.32 10.25
N ALA A 171 -0.75 13.64 10.41
CA ALA A 171 -1.56 14.29 11.45
C ALA A 171 -3.04 13.95 11.27
N PRO A 172 -3.80 13.63 12.33
CA PRO A 172 -5.20 13.18 12.22
C PRO A 172 -6.09 14.12 11.41
N ALA A 173 -5.95 15.42 11.59
CA ALA A 173 -6.74 16.42 10.83
C ALA A 173 -6.41 16.39 9.32
N ALA A 174 -5.12 16.22 8.96
CA ALA A 174 -4.71 16.11 7.56
C ALA A 174 -5.18 14.78 6.95
N TYR A 175 -5.08 13.67 7.70
CA TYR A 175 -5.58 12.37 7.25
C TYR A 175 -7.09 12.42 6.99
N LYS A 176 -7.87 13.02 7.93
CA LYS A 176 -9.32 13.20 7.78
C LYS A 176 -9.66 14.03 6.54
N ALA A 177 -9.04 15.21 6.37
CA ALA A 177 -9.27 16.07 5.22
C ALA A 177 -8.94 15.37 3.89
N ASN A 178 -7.85 14.60 3.85
CA ASN A 178 -7.46 13.84 2.66
C ASN A 178 -8.50 12.74 2.34
N LEU A 179 -8.99 12.01 3.35
CA LEU A 179 -10.06 11.01 3.17
C LEU A 179 -11.34 11.64 2.63
N GLU A 180 -11.76 12.78 3.17
CA GLU A 180 -12.95 13.50 2.71
C GLU A 180 -12.82 13.93 1.24
N ALA A 181 -11.65 14.48 0.86
CA ALA A 181 -11.39 14.89 -0.51
C ALA A 181 -11.36 13.70 -1.49
N LEU A 182 -10.72 12.59 -1.10
CA LEU A 182 -10.70 11.35 -1.88
C LEU A 182 -12.10 10.77 -2.02
N LEU A 183 -12.85 10.67 -0.93
CA LEU A 183 -14.22 10.15 -0.94
C LEU A 183 -15.11 10.96 -1.89
N LYS A 184 -15.05 12.29 -1.82
CA LYS A 184 -15.77 13.18 -2.74
C LYS A 184 -15.43 12.87 -4.21
N ARG A 185 -14.14 12.62 -4.52
CA ARG A 185 -13.73 12.27 -5.88
C ARG A 185 -14.23 10.89 -6.30
N LEU A 186 -14.21 9.90 -5.40
CA LEU A 186 -14.73 8.57 -5.68
C LEU A 186 -16.25 8.59 -5.90
N GLN A 187 -17.00 9.36 -5.10
CA GLN A 187 -18.46 9.50 -5.25
C GLN A 187 -18.86 10.09 -6.60
N GLN A 188 -18.04 10.95 -7.21
CA GLN A 188 -18.29 11.52 -8.54
C GLN A 188 -18.30 10.48 -9.66
N THR A 189 -17.75 9.27 -9.43
CA THR A 189 -17.81 8.16 -10.40
C THR A 189 -19.21 7.55 -10.52
N GLY A 190 -20.07 7.76 -9.54
CA GLY A 190 -21.38 7.11 -9.42
C GLY A 190 -21.32 5.66 -8.94
N ALA A 191 -20.12 5.13 -8.68
CA ALA A 191 -19.93 3.79 -8.15
C ALA A 191 -20.44 3.67 -6.70
N LYS A 192 -20.78 2.43 -6.29
CA LYS A 192 -20.97 2.11 -4.86
C LYS A 192 -19.60 2.06 -4.18
N ILE A 193 -19.43 2.88 -3.16
CA ILE A 193 -18.16 3.01 -2.45
C ILE A 193 -18.21 2.17 -1.17
N ILE A 194 -17.15 1.39 -0.92
CA ILE A 194 -16.98 0.56 0.28
C ILE A 194 -15.62 0.89 0.88
N TRP A 195 -15.61 1.29 2.14
CA TRP A 195 -14.39 1.45 2.92
C TRP A 195 -13.90 0.09 3.43
N VAL A 196 -12.59 -0.14 3.41
CA VAL A 196 -11.97 -1.31 4.01
C VAL A 196 -11.08 -0.84 5.16
N ARG A 197 -11.40 -1.20 6.39
CA ARG A 197 -10.66 -0.78 7.59
C ARG A 197 -9.24 -1.35 7.59
N THR A 198 -8.30 -0.56 8.08
CA THR A 198 -6.89 -0.94 8.20
C THR A 198 -6.73 -2.11 9.18
N THR A 199 -5.95 -3.11 8.77
CA THR A 199 -5.66 -4.31 9.56
C THR A 199 -4.78 -4.03 10.78
N PRO A 200 -4.78 -4.91 11.81
CA PRO A 200 -3.96 -4.75 13.00
C PRO A 200 -2.45 -4.73 12.70
N ALA A 201 -1.70 -4.02 13.55
CA ALA A 201 -0.25 -4.13 13.62
C ALA A 201 0.18 -5.46 14.26
N PRO A 202 1.36 -6.01 13.94
CA PRO A 202 1.88 -7.16 14.68
C PRO A 202 2.21 -6.76 16.12
N PRO A 203 2.05 -7.67 17.12
CA PRO A 203 2.24 -7.37 18.53
C PRO A 203 3.63 -6.80 18.89
N SER A 204 4.66 -7.20 18.14
CA SER A 204 6.06 -6.76 18.32
C SER A 204 6.43 -5.50 17.50
N GLY A 205 5.47 -4.88 16.82
CA GLY A 205 5.75 -3.87 15.80
C GLY A 205 6.20 -4.51 14.47
N ALA A 206 6.16 -3.75 13.38
CA ALA A 206 6.54 -4.23 12.06
C ALA A 206 7.92 -3.73 11.66
N ASN A 207 8.82 -4.64 11.26
CA ASN A 207 10.09 -4.35 10.56
C ASN A 207 10.91 -3.18 11.17
N ASN A 208 11.03 -3.12 12.51
CA ASN A 208 11.61 -2.00 13.26
C ASN A 208 10.86 -0.66 13.12
N GLU A 209 9.80 -0.60 12.35
CA GLU A 209 8.87 0.50 12.38
C GLU A 209 7.93 0.30 13.56
N LYS A 210 7.83 1.31 14.41
CA LYS A 210 6.94 1.29 15.59
C LYS A 210 5.48 1.50 15.17
N PHE A 211 4.98 0.67 14.23
CA PHE A 211 3.57 0.65 13.88
C PHE A 211 2.84 -0.21 14.91
N THR A 212 1.91 0.37 15.62
CA THR A 212 1.23 -0.24 16.77
C THR A 212 -0.28 -0.31 16.55
N ASP A 213 -0.95 -1.19 17.30
CA ASP A 213 -2.40 -1.24 17.33
C ASP A 213 -3.04 0.12 17.68
N ALA A 214 -2.45 0.88 18.60
CA ALA A 214 -2.94 2.22 18.94
C ALA A 214 -2.90 3.19 17.73
N GLN A 215 -1.93 3.04 16.84
CA GLN A 215 -1.91 3.80 15.58
C GLN A 215 -2.97 3.30 14.60
N CYS A 216 -3.18 1.97 14.51
CA CYS A 216 -4.28 1.41 13.72
C CYS A 216 -5.64 1.88 14.21
N ASP A 217 -5.87 1.83 15.53
CA ASP A 217 -7.13 2.26 16.16
C ASP A 217 -7.40 3.74 15.88
N ARG A 218 -6.37 4.60 16.00
CA ARG A 218 -6.50 6.03 15.69
C ARG A 218 -6.86 6.26 14.21
N LEU A 219 -6.19 5.58 13.30
CA LEU A 219 -6.45 5.71 11.86
C LEU A 219 -7.86 5.20 11.52
N ASN A 220 -8.24 4.04 12.04
CA ASN A 220 -9.57 3.49 11.86
C ASN A 220 -10.64 4.40 12.47
N ALA A 221 -10.45 4.88 13.70
CA ALA A 221 -11.42 5.79 14.35
C ALA A 221 -11.63 7.09 13.53
N THR A 222 -10.54 7.67 13.00
CA THR A 222 -10.62 8.86 12.13
C THR A 222 -11.35 8.55 10.82
N ALA A 223 -11.09 7.39 10.22
CA ALA A 223 -11.75 6.98 8.99
C ALA A 223 -13.24 6.68 9.24
N ASP A 224 -13.57 5.96 10.32
CA ASP A 224 -14.95 5.61 10.73
C ASP A 224 -15.83 6.89 10.87
N GLU A 225 -15.27 7.98 11.43
CA GLU A 225 -16.00 9.27 11.48
C GLU A 225 -16.39 9.76 10.08
N VAL A 226 -15.44 9.74 9.13
CA VAL A 226 -15.69 10.20 7.75
C VAL A 226 -16.68 9.28 7.05
N MET A 227 -16.52 7.96 7.17
CA MET A 227 -17.36 6.98 6.51
C MET A 227 -18.80 7.01 7.07
N LYS A 228 -18.94 7.09 8.39
CA LYS A 228 -20.24 7.21 9.05
C LYS A 228 -20.97 8.49 8.64
N ALA A 229 -20.29 9.64 8.63
CA ALA A 229 -20.88 10.92 8.22
C ALA A 229 -21.37 10.91 6.77
N ASN A 230 -20.81 10.07 5.91
CA ASN A 230 -21.15 9.95 4.50
C ASN A 230 -21.95 8.67 4.17
N HIS A 231 -22.39 7.90 5.16
CA HIS A 231 -23.13 6.65 5.00
C HIS A 231 -22.43 5.62 4.12
N ILE A 232 -21.08 5.56 4.20
CA ILE A 232 -20.27 4.60 3.45
C ILE A 232 -20.23 3.28 4.22
N PRO A 233 -20.61 2.14 3.60
CA PRO A 233 -20.47 0.83 4.22
C PRO A 233 -19.00 0.46 4.39
N GLU A 234 -18.72 -0.32 5.44
CA GLU A 234 -17.37 -0.71 5.82
C GLU A 234 -17.19 -2.23 5.84
N VAL A 235 -15.98 -2.67 5.47
CA VAL A 235 -15.49 -4.04 5.69
C VAL A 235 -14.47 -3.98 6.83
N ASP A 236 -14.82 -4.55 7.96
CA ASP A 236 -13.95 -4.54 9.14
C ASP A 236 -12.93 -5.68 9.10
N LEU A 237 -11.88 -5.51 8.31
CA LEU A 237 -10.77 -6.46 8.27
C LEU A 237 -9.96 -6.47 9.56
N PHE A 238 -9.98 -5.38 10.36
CA PHE A 238 -9.33 -5.34 11.66
C PHE A 238 -9.95 -6.38 12.60
N ALA A 239 -11.26 -6.30 12.83
CA ALA A 239 -11.97 -7.24 13.68
C ALA A 239 -11.93 -8.67 13.13
N LEU A 240 -11.96 -8.84 11.81
CA LEU A 240 -11.92 -10.15 11.16
C LEU A 240 -10.65 -10.93 11.48
N VAL A 241 -9.46 -10.29 11.41
CA VAL A 241 -8.19 -10.99 11.55
C VAL A 241 -7.62 -10.92 12.97
N LYS A 242 -8.01 -9.94 13.78
CA LYS A 242 -7.48 -9.72 15.13
C LYS A 242 -7.48 -10.95 16.04
N PRO A 243 -8.57 -11.76 16.12
CA PRO A 243 -8.60 -12.94 16.98
C PRO A 243 -7.63 -14.05 16.58
N LYS A 244 -7.19 -14.05 15.31
CA LYS A 244 -6.28 -15.06 14.72
C LYS A 244 -4.99 -14.46 14.22
N LEU A 245 -4.60 -13.30 14.74
CA LEU A 245 -3.48 -12.51 14.18
C LEU A 245 -2.17 -13.32 14.19
N ALA A 246 -1.87 -14.05 15.25
CA ALA A 246 -0.65 -14.86 15.36
C ALA A 246 -0.58 -16.01 14.34
N GLU A 247 -1.74 -16.51 13.90
CA GLU A 247 -1.83 -17.57 12.90
C GLU A 247 -1.73 -17.01 11.48
N LEU A 248 -2.39 -15.87 11.24
CA LEU A 248 -2.63 -15.33 9.91
C LEU A 248 -1.56 -14.33 9.45
N GLN A 249 -0.94 -13.59 10.38
CA GLN A 249 0.03 -12.54 10.06
C GLN A 249 1.46 -13.10 10.03
N LEU A 250 2.31 -12.51 9.21
CA LEU A 250 3.75 -12.80 9.22
C LEU A 250 4.39 -12.21 10.48
N THR A 251 5.34 -12.92 11.07
CA THR A 251 6.04 -12.47 12.28
C THR A 251 6.72 -11.11 12.05
N ASN A 252 6.50 -10.17 12.96
CA ASN A 252 7.06 -8.81 12.90
C ASN A 252 6.82 -8.08 11.56
N ASN A 253 5.70 -8.34 10.92
CA ASN A 253 5.39 -7.81 9.61
C ASN A 253 3.90 -7.45 9.51
N VAL A 254 3.57 -6.36 8.82
CA VAL A 254 2.18 -5.95 8.57
C VAL A 254 1.46 -6.87 7.58
N HIS A 255 2.21 -7.66 6.81
CA HIS A 255 1.66 -8.54 5.80
C HIS A 255 1.19 -9.86 6.38
N PHE A 256 0.37 -10.58 5.63
CA PHE A 256 -0.28 -11.80 6.04
C PHE A 256 0.25 -13.00 5.26
N LYS A 257 0.04 -14.18 5.83
CA LYS A 257 0.18 -15.46 5.14
C LYS A 257 -0.96 -15.63 4.13
N GLU A 258 -0.86 -16.63 3.26
CA GLU A 258 -1.89 -16.89 2.24
C GLU A 258 -3.28 -17.09 2.86
N GLU A 259 -3.38 -17.81 3.98
CA GLU A 259 -4.65 -18.04 4.68
C GLU A 259 -5.31 -16.74 5.14
N GLY A 260 -4.51 -15.78 5.61
CA GLY A 260 -4.97 -14.45 5.99
C GLY A 260 -5.50 -13.67 4.78
N TYR A 261 -4.80 -13.74 3.67
CA TYR A 261 -5.24 -13.10 2.43
C TYR A 261 -6.47 -13.78 1.81
N GLN A 262 -6.61 -15.10 1.94
CA GLN A 262 -7.82 -15.82 1.52
C GLN A 262 -9.03 -15.38 2.34
N LEU A 263 -8.88 -15.30 3.67
CA LEU A 263 -9.94 -14.85 4.58
C LEU A 263 -10.39 -13.42 4.26
N MET A 264 -9.44 -12.49 4.15
CA MET A 264 -9.72 -11.09 3.84
C MET A 264 -10.35 -10.92 2.44
N GLY A 265 -9.80 -11.60 1.44
CA GLY A 265 -10.32 -11.55 0.07
C GLY A 265 -11.73 -12.08 -0.05
N GLY A 266 -12.07 -13.13 0.70
CA GLY A 266 -13.43 -13.66 0.79
C GLY A 266 -14.41 -12.65 1.39
N GLU A 267 -14.00 -11.91 2.44
CA GLU A 267 -14.87 -10.92 3.08
C GLU A 267 -15.08 -9.68 2.19
N VAL A 268 -14.01 -9.18 1.56
CA VAL A 268 -14.10 -8.10 0.56
C VAL A 268 -14.99 -8.52 -0.62
N ALA A 269 -14.88 -9.78 -1.08
CA ALA A 269 -15.73 -10.30 -2.14
C ALA A 269 -17.22 -10.31 -1.77
N LYS A 270 -17.57 -10.72 -0.54
CA LYS A 270 -18.95 -10.67 -0.05
C LYS A 270 -19.49 -9.24 -0.05
N ALA A 271 -18.70 -8.28 0.43
CA ALA A 271 -19.09 -6.88 0.45
C ALA A 271 -19.31 -6.32 -0.96
N ILE A 272 -18.41 -6.61 -1.91
CA ILE A 272 -18.59 -6.22 -3.30
C ILE A 272 -19.88 -6.82 -3.87
N LEU A 273 -20.11 -8.12 -3.69
CA LEU A 273 -21.27 -8.81 -4.23
C LEU A 273 -22.60 -8.29 -3.65
N SER A 274 -22.60 -7.86 -2.38
CA SER A 274 -23.80 -7.35 -1.72
C SER A 274 -24.34 -6.06 -2.35
N VAL A 275 -23.49 -5.26 -2.99
CA VAL A 275 -23.85 -3.97 -3.61
C VAL A 275 -23.76 -3.97 -5.14
N ALA A 276 -23.06 -4.96 -5.72
CA ALA A 276 -22.95 -5.07 -7.17
C ALA A 276 -24.31 -5.45 -7.78
N LYS A 277 -24.81 -4.60 -8.65
CA LYS A 277 -26.03 -4.90 -9.42
C LYS A 277 -25.65 -5.69 -10.66
N LYS A 278 -26.42 -6.71 -11.02
CA LYS A 278 -26.30 -7.33 -12.35
C LYS A 278 -26.62 -6.28 -13.40
N SER A 279 -25.74 -6.14 -14.40
CA SER A 279 -25.99 -5.33 -15.59
C SER A 279 -27.23 -5.90 -16.27
N GLY A 280 -28.35 -5.17 -16.25
CA GLY A 280 -29.57 -5.58 -17.00
C GLY A 280 -30.82 -5.91 -16.18
N SER A 281 -30.81 -5.83 -14.84
CA SER A 281 -32.06 -5.86 -14.07
C SER A 281 -32.64 -4.44 -13.97
N LYS A 282 -33.36 -4.02 -15.02
CA LYS A 282 -34.41 -2.98 -14.95
C LYS A 282 -35.75 -3.65 -14.69
#